data_74f9123ca013a4e26bc43f56ffaab85f
#
_entry.id   74f9123ca013a4e26bc43f56ffaab85f
#
_cell.length_a   1.000
_cell.length_b   1.000
_cell.length_c   1.000
_cell.angle_alpha   90.00
_cell.angle_beta   90.00
_cell.angle_gamma   90.00
#
_symmetry.space_group_name_H-M   'P 1'
#
loop_
_entity.id
_entity.type
_entity.pdbx_description
1 polymer ?
#
loop_
_entity_poly.entity_id
_entity_poly.type
_entity_poly.pdbx_seq_one_letter_code
_entity_poly.pdbx_strand_id
1 'polypeptide(L)'
;MRVRLQDVRGTAVPAARQTPPLRTGWAVAIAAVLAAGSACAAFLAGANVGALVGQGTGLPGGVLAALCVLAVLAGLIGRAVSARVRSTEAWSAGRFVEARVEAAHARHHAFTAVGAGGFLLPCLAIVTFVTINDAVVYKTFLRGDVILASLLDVTKAFGVNVSIAVGAQVLSMLIGLLLAIGRSLQGSSFALVRAFCIAYVDIFRSLPAIVIIYLVCFGVPLMGIPVISDGQPMLYAIVALSLTYAAYNGEQIRAGLQGIHRSQVSAALSLGIPPSAVLRLIVLPQAMRRIAGPLLGNFIALQKDTALVNIVGIVDAFTQAKIYSANYYNLSSVTVVCILFIAITIPQTRLVDYLVARADSKEGR
;
A
#
# COMPACT_ATOMS: atom_id res chain seq x y z
N MET A 1 9.26 -46.24 2.05
CA MET A 1 9.84 -46.90 0.88
C MET A 1 11.34 -46.58 0.85
N ARG A 2 12.17 -47.47 1.40
CA ARG A 2 13.65 -47.33 1.43
C ARG A 2 14.20 -47.83 0.12
N VAL A 3 14.64 -46.94 -0.77
CA VAL A 3 15.38 -47.29 -1.98
C VAL A 3 16.80 -47.57 -1.58
N ARG A 4 17.26 -48.81 -1.84
CA ARG A 4 18.65 -49.27 -1.65
C ARG A 4 19.55 -48.55 -2.65
N LEU A 5 20.45 -47.73 -2.16
CA LEU A 5 21.49 -46.99 -2.91
C LEU A 5 22.71 -47.91 -3.21
N GLN A 6 22.52 -49.16 -3.63
CA GLN A 6 23.65 -50.08 -3.85
C GLN A 6 23.93 -50.48 -5.30
N ASP A 7 23.16 -50.02 -6.30
CA ASP A 7 23.34 -50.48 -7.69
C ASP A 7 23.66 -49.39 -8.74
N VAL A 8 24.44 -48.36 -8.38
CA VAL A 8 24.99 -47.43 -9.39
C VAL A 8 26.51 -47.35 -9.26
N ARG A 9 27.17 -48.56 -9.33
CA ARG A 9 28.59 -48.66 -9.65
C ARG A 9 28.69 -49.09 -11.11
N GLY A 10 28.86 -48.16 -12.05
CA GLY A 10 29.21 -48.55 -13.40
C GLY A 10 28.84 -47.65 -14.56
N THR A 11 28.22 -46.48 -14.33
CA THR A 11 28.13 -45.47 -15.40
C THR A 11 28.98 -44.28 -15.03
N ALA A 12 30.11 -44.14 -15.73
CA ALA A 12 30.93 -42.92 -15.70
C ALA A 12 30.01 -41.74 -16.10
N VAL A 13 29.54 -41.00 -15.12
CA VAL A 13 28.84 -39.72 -15.36
C VAL A 13 29.82 -38.84 -16.13
N PRO A 14 29.46 -38.34 -17.32
CA PRO A 14 30.36 -37.52 -18.11
C PRO A 14 30.91 -36.40 -17.23
N ALA A 15 32.23 -36.16 -17.30
CA ALA A 15 32.95 -35.09 -16.58
C ALA A 15 32.45 -33.66 -16.94
N ALA A 16 31.45 -33.56 -17.76
CA ALA A 16 30.83 -32.34 -18.21
C ALA A 16 29.90 -31.78 -17.14
N ARG A 17 30.38 -30.69 -16.49
CA ARG A 17 29.69 -29.76 -15.62
C ARG A 17 29.84 -29.99 -14.11
N GLN A 18 31.06 -30.05 -13.66
CA GLN A 18 31.41 -29.67 -12.29
C GLN A 18 31.38 -28.12 -12.19
N THR A 19 30.20 -27.53 -12.16
CA THR A 19 30.10 -26.08 -11.89
C THR A 19 30.43 -25.85 -10.43
N PRO A 20 31.37 -24.94 -10.11
CA PRO A 20 31.73 -24.67 -8.72
C PRO A 20 30.51 -24.14 -7.94
N PRO A 21 30.46 -24.32 -6.61
CA PRO A 21 29.37 -23.83 -5.80
C PRO A 21 29.25 -22.30 -5.92
N LEU A 22 28.02 -21.80 -5.93
CA LEU A 22 27.74 -20.37 -6.07
C LEU A 22 28.50 -19.54 -5.04
N ARG A 23 29.15 -18.47 -5.48
CA ARG A 23 29.89 -17.55 -4.61
C ARG A 23 28.93 -16.76 -3.71
N THR A 24 28.89 -17.08 -2.41
CA THR A 24 28.02 -16.44 -1.42
C THR A 24 28.73 -15.32 -0.63
N GLY A 25 30.01 -15.06 -0.93
CA GLY A 25 30.82 -14.11 -0.16
C GLY A 25 30.29 -12.69 -0.13
N TRP A 26 29.71 -12.22 -1.22
CA TRP A 26 29.08 -10.90 -1.30
C TRP A 26 27.88 -10.75 -0.36
N ALA A 27 27.04 -11.81 -0.25
CA ALA A 27 25.87 -11.78 0.63
C ALA A 27 26.28 -11.76 2.11
N VAL A 28 27.35 -12.48 2.47
CA VAL A 28 27.95 -12.43 3.83
C VAL A 28 28.52 -11.04 4.11
N ALA A 29 29.20 -10.41 3.14
CA ALA A 29 29.72 -9.06 3.30
C ALA A 29 28.61 -8.01 3.50
N ILE A 30 27.53 -8.09 2.71
CA ILE A 30 26.36 -7.23 2.89
C ILE A 30 25.72 -7.46 4.26
N ALA A 31 25.56 -8.73 4.68
CA ALA A 31 25.03 -9.05 6.00
C ALA A 31 25.88 -8.45 7.14
N ALA A 32 27.21 -8.47 7.00
CA ALA A 32 28.12 -7.90 7.99
C ALA A 32 27.99 -6.37 8.06
N VAL A 33 27.87 -5.69 6.91
CA VAL A 33 27.64 -4.23 6.87
C VAL A 33 26.31 -3.87 7.52
N LEU A 34 25.23 -4.60 7.19
CA LEU A 34 23.92 -4.38 7.80
C LEU A 34 23.93 -4.68 9.30
N ALA A 35 24.68 -5.68 9.76
CA ALA A 35 24.84 -5.98 11.17
C ALA A 35 25.53 -4.85 11.92
N ALA A 36 26.62 -4.31 11.36
CA ALA A 36 27.32 -3.16 11.94
C ALA A 36 26.43 -1.90 12.00
N GLY A 37 25.70 -1.61 10.91
CA GLY A 37 24.75 -0.50 10.86
C GLY A 37 23.61 -0.66 11.87
N SER A 38 23.03 -1.87 11.97
CA SER A 38 21.97 -2.18 12.94
C SER A 38 22.46 -2.08 14.38
N ALA A 39 23.68 -2.51 14.68
CA ALA A 39 24.27 -2.38 16.01
C ALA A 39 24.52 -0.91 16.38
N CYS A 40 25.01 -0.10 15.46
CA CYS A 40 25.17 1.34 15.65
C CYS A 40 23.82 2.01 15.93
N ALA A 41 22.81 1.72 15.13
CA ALA A 41 21.45 2.23 15.34
C ALA A 41 20.85 1.75 16.68
N ALA A 42 21.10 0.51 17.07
CA ALA A 42 20.64 -0.03 18.36
C ALA A 42 21.34 0.65 19.55
N PHE A 43 22.63 0.94 19.41
CA PHE A 43 23.37 1.70 20.41
C PHE A 43 22.76 3.10 20.60
N LEU A 44 22.55 3.83 19.51
CA LEU A 44 21.98 5.18 19.55
C LEU A 44 20.55 5.17 20.12
N ALA A 45 19.71 4.24 19.66
CA ALA A 45 18.35 4.09 20.16
C ALA A 45 18.32 3.77 21.66
N GLY A 46 19.13 2.79 22.10
CA GLY A 46 19.19 2.38 23.49
C GLY A 46 19.78 3.46 24.41
N ALA A 47 20.78 4.22 23.93
CA ALA A 47 21.37 5.34 24.67
C ALA A 47 20.33 6.47 24.85
N ASN A 48 19.59 6.83 23.79
CA ASN A 48 18.56 7.84 23.85
C ASN A 48 17.40 7.43 24.80
N VAL A 49 16.92 6.19 24.68
CA VAL A 49 15.86 5.66 25.57
C VAL A 49 16.34 5.61 27.03
N GLY A 50 17.58 5.15 27.28
CA GLY A 50 18.16 5.12 28.62
C GLY A 50 18.28 6.50 29.25
N ALA A 51 18.66 7.52 28.49
CA ALA A 51 18.70 8.90 28.95
C ALA A 51 17.31 9.43 29.30
N LEU A 52 16.29 9.10 28.50
CA LEU A 52 14.88 9.50 28.74
C LEU A 52 14.28 8.84 30.00
N VAL A 53 14.68 7.61 30.31
CA VAL A 53 14.22 6.86 31.51
C VAL A 53 14.95 7.25 32.80
N GLY A 54 15.87 8.21 32.71
CA GLY A 54 16.59 8.72 33.88
C GLY A 54 17.76 7.84 34.36
N GLN A 55 18.28 6.97 33.47
CA GLN A 55 19.47 6.15 33.74
C GLN A 55 20.81 6.87 33.51
N GLY A 56 20.90 8.16 33.79
CA GLY A 56 22.09 8.94 33.59
C GLY A 56 22.42 9.16 32.12
N THR A 57 23.64 8.79 31.67
CA THR A 57 24.10 9.00 30.28
C THR A 57 23.38 8.10 29.24
N GLY A 58 22.58 7.15 29.68
CA GLY A 58 21.94 6.14 28.78
C GLY A 58 22.93 5.15 28.13
N LEU A 59 24.23 5.31 28.33
CA LEU A 59 25.26 4.45 27.74
C LEU A 59 25.08 2.96 28.04
N PRO A 60 24.71 2.53 29.27
CA PRO A 60 24.48 1.10 29.55
C PRO A 60 23.37 0.50 28.70
N GLY A 61 22.26 1.22 28.49
CA GLY A 61 21.16 0.80 27.62
C GLY A 61 21.55 0.67 26.17
N GLY A 62 22.34 1.63 25.68
CA GLY A 62 22.89 1.61 24.32
C GLY A 62 23.80 0.42 24.05
N VAL A 63 24.74 0.16 24.97
CA VAL A 63 25.65 -0.98 24.89
C VAL A 63 24.89 -2.30 24.90
N LEU A 64 23.92 -2.47 25.80
CA LEU A 64 23.13 -3.69 25.89
C LEU A 64 22.31 -3.93 24.60
N ALA A 65 21.65 -2.91 24.08
CA ALA A 65 20.89 -3.01 22.83
C ALA A 65 21.78 -3.40 21.63
N ALA A 66 22.94 -2.76 21.51
CA ALA A 66 23.91 -3.09 20.46
C ALA A 66 24.42 -4.52 20.56
N LEU A 67 24.77 -4.98 21.78
CA LEU A 67 25.23 -6.34 22.01
C LEU A 67 24.15 -7.39 21.68
N CYS A 68 22.89 -7.14 22.02
CA CYS A 68 21.78 -8.04 21.67
C CYS A 68 21.62 -8.17 20.15
N VAL A 69 21.62 -7.06 19.43
CA VAL A 69 21.51 -7.06 17.97
C VAL A 69 22.71 -7.74 17.31
N LEU A 70 23.91 -7.43 17.78
CA LEU A 70 25.14 -8.07 17.30
C LEU A 70 25.13 -9.58 17.55
N ALA A 71 24.71 -10.05 18.73
CA ALA A 71 24.66 -11.48 19.04
C ALA A 71 23.74 -12.24 18.10
N VAL A 72 22.55 -11.68 17.80
CA VAL A 72 21.59 -12.30 16.88
C VAL A 72 22.13 -12.35 15.46
N LEU A 73 22.61 -11.23 14.93
CA LEU A 73 23.09 -11.15 13.56
C LEU A 73 24.42 -11.88 13.36
N ALA A 74 25.35 -11.82 14.33
CA ALA A 74 26.58 -12.58 14.31
C ALA A 74 26.32 -14.09 14.33
N GLY A 75 25.31 -14.56 15.06
CA GLY A 75 24.89 -15.97 15.05
C GLY A 75 24.43 -16.42 13.66
N LEU A 76 23.66 -15.60 12.95
CA LEU A 76 23.21 -15.90 11.58
C LEU A 76 24.37 -15.86 10.58
N ILE A 77 25.24 -14.86 10.68
CA ILE A 77 26.44 -14.73 9.83
C ILE A 77 27.40 -15.86 10.10
N GLY A 78 27.62 -16.22 11.36
CA GLY A 78 28.48 -17.35 11.76
C GLY A 78 28.03 -18.69 11.16
N ARG A 79 26.71 -18.94 11.13
CA ARG A 79 26.14 -20.12 10.46
C ARG A 79 26.36 -20.08 8.95
N ALA A 80 26.23 -18.91 8.33
CA ALA A 80 26.49 -18.77 6.90
C ALA A 80 27.98 -18.99 6.56
N VAL A 81 28.89 -18.45 7.37
CA VAL A 81 30.34 -18.61 7.20
C VAL A 81 30.74 -20.07 7.42
N SER A 82 30.28 -20.72 8.51
CA SER A 82 30.61 -22.11 8.79
C SER A 82 30.09 -23.07 7.70
N ALA A 83 28.89 -22.87 7.20
CA ALA A 83 28.37 -23.64 6.08
C ALA A 83 29.18 -23.42 4.79
N ARG A 84 29.64 -22.18 4.55
CA ARG A 84 30.53 -21.88 3.43
C ARG A 84 31.88 -22.58 3.55
N VAL A 85 32.50 -22.58 4.73
CA VAL A 85 33.76 -23.29 4.98
C VAL A 85 33.59 -24.80 4.72
N ARG A 86 32.54 -25.42 5.29
CA ARG A 86 32.23 -26.84 5.03
C ARG A 86 32.00 -27.13 3.54
N SER A 87 31.34 -26.21 2.82
CA SER A 87 31.14 -26.33 1.38
C SER A 87 32.48 -26.36 0.60
N THR A 88 33.43 -25.48 0.98
CA THR A 88 34.74 -25.44 0.32
C THR A 88 35.59 -26.66 0.66
N GLU A 89 35.57 -27.14 1.88
CA GLU A 89 36.24 -28.38 2.31
C GLU A 89 35.67 -29.61 1.62
N ALA A 90 34.35 -29.76 1.52
CA ALA A 90 33.69 -30.83 0.80
C ALA A 90 34.04 -30.80 -0.69
N TRP A 91 34.12 -29.63 -1.30
CA TRP A 91 34.53 -29.45 -2.69
C TRP A 91 35.97 -29.92 -2.94
N SER A 92 36.93 -29.51 -2.09
CA SER A 92 38.32 -29.91 -2.19
C SER A 92 38.52 -31.41 -1.93
N ALA A 93 37.64 -32.03 -1.13
CA ALA A 93 37.63 -33.49 -0.88
C ALA A 93 36.93 -34.32 -1.96
N GLY A 94 36.44 -33.70 -3.05
CA GLY A 94 35.72 -34.38 -4.14
C GLY A 94 34.27 -34.77 -3.82
N ARG A 95 33.72 -34.35 -2.68
CA ARG A 95 32.35 -34.63 -2.24
C ARG A 95 31.38 -33.54 -2.79
N PHE A 96 31.18 -33.53 -4.10
CA PHE A 96 30.49 -32.47 -4.82
C PHE A 96 29.03 -32.29 -4.43
N VAL A 97 28.31 -33.35 -4.05
CA VAL A 97 26.89 -33.28 -3.63
C VAL A 97 26.79 -32.54 -2.28
N GLU A 98 27.61 -32.93 -1.29
CA GLU A 98 27.67 -32.29 0.01
C GLU A 98 28.08 -30.84 -0.13
N ALA A 99 29.07 -30.54 -0.95
CA ALA A 99 29.52 -29.16 -1.20
C ALA A 99 28.37 -28.25 -1.70
N ARG A 100 27.53 -28.78 -2.58
CA ARG A 100 26.34 -28.01 -3.10
C ARG A 100 25.26 -27.82 -2.03
N VAL A 101 24.99 -28.83 -1.21
CA VAL A 101 24.05 -28.75 -0.10
C VAL A 101 24.49 -27.71 0.92
N GLU A 102 25.78 -27.77 1.33
CA GLU A 102 26.33 -26.79 2.26
C GLU A 102 26.40 -25.37 1.67
N ALA A 103 26.65 -25.22 0.35
CA ALA A 103 26.58 -23.94 -0.32
C ALA A 103 25.14 -23.38 -0.34
N ALA A 104 24.13 -24.24 -0.48
CA ALA A 104 22.72 -23.84 -0.40
C ALA A 104 22.36 -23.36 1.02
N HIS A 105 22.82 -24.09 2.06
CA HIS A 105 22.66 -23.66 3.46
C HIS A 105 23.37 -22.33 3.76
N ALA A 106 24.60 -22.17 3.29
CA ALA A 106 25.35 -20.92 3.43
C ALA A 106 24.60 -19.74 2.80
N ARG A 107 24.05 -19.94 1.61
CA ARG A 107 23.23 -18.93 0.92
C ARG A 107 21.96 -18.62 1.71
N HIS A 108 21.22 -19.64 2.16
CA HIS A 108 20.01 -19.44 2.94
C HIS A 108 20.29 -18.62 4.21
N HIS A 109 21.28 -18.99 5.00
CA HIS A 109 21.65 -18.23 6.22
C HIS A 109 22.17 -16.83 5.92
N ALA A 110 22.92 -16.63 4.83
CA ALA A 110 23.39 -15.31 4.44
C ALA A 110 22.19 -14.39 4.04
N PHE A 111 21.25 -14.88 3.23
CA PHE A 111 20.05 -14.10 2.88
C PHE A 111 19.13 -13.86 4.07
N THR A 112 19.02 -14.82 4.99
CA THR A 112 18.29 -14.61 6.25
C THR A 112 18.95 -13.51 7.09
N ALA A 113 20.27 -13.47 7.17
CA ALA A 113 20.98 -12.41 7.88
C ALA A 113 20.84 -11.05 7.18
N VAL A 114 20.89 -11.00 5.84
CA VAL A 114 20.62 -9.77 5.06
C VAL A 114 19.18 -9.28 5.30
N GLY A 115 18.19 -10.18 5.25
CA GLY A 115 16.80 -9.84 5.51
C GLY A 115 16.55 -9.33 6.92
N ALA A 116 17.13 -10.01 7.92
CA ALA A 116 17.04 -9.59 9.32
C ALA A 116 17.68 -8.23 9.57
N GLY A 117 18.92 -8.02 9.09
CA GLY A 117 19.61 -6.74 9.20
C GLY A 117 18.91 -5.62 8.42
N GLY A 118 18.43 -5.93 7.21
CA GLY A 118 17.68 -5.00 6.37
C GLY A 118 16.33 -4.59 6.97
N PHE A 119 15.72 -5.43 7.82
CA PHE A 119 14.51 -5.08 8.58
C PHE A 119 14.82 -4.34 9.88
N LEU A 120 15.82 -4.81 10.63
CA LEU A 120 16.17 -4.22 11.93
C LEU A 120 16.73 -2.81 11.79
N LEU A 121 17.55 -2.56 10.77
CA LEU A 121 18.17 -1.25 10.57
C LEU A 121 17.14 -0.11 10.44
N PRO A 122 16.15 -0.15 9.55
CA PRO A 122 15.15 0.91 9.48
C PRO A 122 14.28 0.99 10.74
N CYS A 123 13.92 -0.14 11.38
CA CYS A 123 13.18 -0.11 12.64
C CYS A 123 13.95 0.63 13.75
N LEU A 124 15.24 0.33 13.91
CA LEU A 124 16.10 1.00 14.89
C LEU A 124 16.35 2.45 14.51
N ALA A 125 16.51 2.76 13.23
CA ALA A 125 16.64 4.14 12.76
C ALA A 125 15.39 4.97 13.10
N ILE A 126 14.20 4.39 12.96
CA ILE A 126 12.93 5.04 13.38
C ILE A 126 12.91 5.29 14.88
N VAL A 127 13.28 4.29 15.70
CA VAL A 127 13.37 4.48 17.17
C VAL A 127 14.37 5.57 17.52
N THR A 128 15.55 5.57 16.90
CA THR A 128 16.56 6.61 17.11
C THR A 128 16.03 7.99 16.71
N PHE A 129 15.36 8.10 15.56
CA PHE A 129 14.76 9.34 15.09
C PHE A 129 13.69 9.88 16.05
N VAL A 130 12.85 9.00 16.58
CA VAL A 130 11.78 9.37 17.53
C VAL A 130 12.35 9.83 18.88
N THR A 131 13.47 9.24 19.30
CA THR A 131 14.09 9.50 20.63
C THR A 131 15.20 10.53 20.62
N ILE A 132 15.66 11.03 19.47
CA ILE A 132 16.72 12.03 19.34
C ILE A 132 16.28 13.39 19.93
N ASN A 133 17.24 14.19 20.40
CA ASN A 133 17.01 15.53 20.97
C ASN A 133 15.95 15.55 22.07
N ASP A 134 16.16 14.82 23.15
CA ASP A 134 15.23 14.69 24.27
C ASP A 134 13.82 14.21 23.85
N ALA A 135 13.79 13.35 22.86
CA ALA A 135 12.56 12.81 22.26
C ALA A 135 11.61 13.91 21.74
N VAL A 136 12.13 14.93 21.10
CA VAL A 136 11.31 16.02 20.54
C VAL A 136 10.25 15.47 19.60
N VAL A 137 10.58 14.47 18.76
CA VAL A 137 9.61 13.85 17.86
C VAL A 137 8.50 13.15 18.65
N TYR A 138 8.84 12.38 19.68
CA TYR A 138 7.87 11.77 20.57
C TYR A 138 6.99 12.82 21.25
N LYS A 139 7.62 13.83 21.86
CA LYS A 139 6.93 14.93 22.56
C LYS A 139 6.03 15.76 21.62
N THR A 140 6.35 15.86 20.33
CA THR A 140 5.59 16.63 19.35
C THR A 140 4.45 15.84 18.73
N PHE A 141 4.63 14.55 18.43
CA PHE A 141 3.70 13.76 17.63
C PHE A 141 3.05 12.60 18.37
N LEU A 142 3.59 12.17 19.51
CA LEU A 142 3.16 10.93 20.20
C LEU A 142 2.82 11.17 21.68
N ARG A 143 2.52 12.39 22.08
CA ARG A 143 2.16 12.73 23.46
C ARG A 143 0.82 12.14 23.84
N GLY A 144 0.83 11.15 24.75
CA GLY A 144 -0.33 10.31 25.06
C GLY A 144 -1.51 11.08 25.67
N ASP A 145 -1.25 12.10 26.49
CA ASP A 145 -2.27 12.96 27.08
C ASP A 145 -3.06 13.74 26.03
N VAL A 146 -2.38 14.29 25.01
CA VAL A 146 -3.00 15.02 23.89
C VAL A 146 -3.75 14.07 22.96
N ILE A 147 -3.17 12.86 22.71
CA ILE A 147 -3.83 11.80 21.92
C ILE A 147 -5.16 11.42 22.58
N LEU A 148 -5.15 11.11 23.88
CA LEU A 148 -6.36 10.72 24.60
C LEU A 148 -7.40 11.84 24.70
N ALA A 149 -6.96 13.08 24.91
CA ALA A 149 -7.83 14.25 24.96
C ALA A 149 -8.55 14.53 23.63
N SER A 150 -7.85 14.29 22.50
CA SER A 150 -8.38 14.59 21.17
C SER A 150 -9.10 13.41 20.52
N LEU A 151 -8.86 12.18 20.97
CA LEU A 151 -9.30 10.93 20.34
C LEU A 151 -10.80 10.90 20.04
N LEU A 152 -11.63 11.24 21.02
CA LEU A 152 -13.08 11.14 20.88
C LEU A 152 -13.62 12.15 19.86
N ASP A 153 -13.19 13.41 19.96
CA ASP A 153 -13.70 14.47 19.10
C ASP A 153 -13.18 14.35 17.68
N VAL A 154 -11.92 13.97 17.49
CA VAL A 154 -11.36 13.67 16.17
C VAL A 154 -12.08 12.48 15.54
N THR A 155 -12.40 11.43 16.32
CA THR A 155 -13.15 10.27 15.82
C THR A 155 -14.58 10.63 15.43
N LYS A 156 -15.26 11.47 16.20
CA LYS A 156 -16.60 12.00 15.83
C LYS A 156 -16.53 12.81 14.54
N ALA A 157 -15.56 13.73 14.44
CA ALA A 157 -15.34 14.53 13.24
C ALA A 157 -14.94 13.67 12.01
N PHE A 158 -14.29 12.52 12.21
CA PHE A 158 -14.03 11.55 11.15
C PHE A 158 -15.33 11.00 10.52
N GLY A 159 -16.43 10.96 11.26
CA GLY A 159 -17.76 10.66 10.70
C GLY A 159 -18.18 11.60 9.55
N VAL A 160 -17.74 12.86 9.56
CA VAL A 160 -17.96 13.81 8.46
C VAL A 160 -17.20 13.35 7.21
N ASN A 161 -15.94 12.95 7.34
CA ASN A 161 -15.14 12.40 6.23
C ASN A 161 -15.81 11.17 5.63
N VAL A 162 -16.30 10.25 6.46
CA VAL A 162 -17.01 9.04 6.01
C VAL A 162 -18.30 9.40 5.28
N SER A 163 -19.08 10.33 5.80
CA SER A 163 -20.34 10.79 5.17
C SER A 163 -20.09 11.42 3.80
N ILE A 164 -19.07 12.27 3.69
CA ILE A 164 -18.65 12.87 2.41
C ILE A 164 -18.17 11.77 1.45
N ALA A 165 -17.36 10.82 1.92
CA ALA A 165 -16.85 9.73 1.08
C ALA A 165 -17.98 8.87 0.50
N VAL A 166 -18.93 8.46 1.33
CA VAL A 166 -20.09 7.65 0.89
C VAL A 166 -20.98 8.42 -0.07
N GLY A 167 -21.32 9.66 0.26
CA GLY A 167 -22.16 10.52 -0.62
C GLY A 167 -21.48 10.76 -1.97
N ALA A 168 -20.19 11.11 -1.95
CA ALA A 168 -19.43 11.33 -3.17
C ALA A 168 -19.25 10.05 -4.00
N GLN A 169 -19.06 8.89 -3.35
CA GLN A 169 -18.94 7.62 -4.06
C GLN A 169 -20.25 7.27 -4.79
N VAL A 170 -21.39 7.37 -4.13
CA VAL A 170 -22.68 7.08 -4.75
C VAL A 170 -22.92 7.99 -5.97
N LEU A 171 -22.73 9.28 -5.81
CA LEU A 171 -22.93 10.25 -6.89
C LEU A 171 -21.92 10.08 -8.02
N SER A 172 -20.64 9.83 -7.69
CA SER A 172 -19.60 9.58 -8.70
C SER A 172 -19.83 8.28 -9.49
N MET A 173 -20.38 7.25 -8.86
CA MET A 173 -20.75 6.01 -9.57
C MET A 173 -21.87 6.23 -10.56
N LEU A 174 -22.91 7.00 -10.20
CA LEU A 174 -24.01 7.33 -11.10
C LEU A 174 -23.52 8.14 -12.31
N ILE A 175 -22.77 9.22 -12.05
CA ILE A 175 -22.22 10.07 -13.12
C ILE A 175 -21.22 9.27 -13.97
N GLY A 176 -20.32 8.51 -13.33
CA GLY A 176 -19.33 7.68 -14.00
C GLY A 176 -19.95 6.61 -14.91
N LEU A 177 -21.05 5.99 -14.48
CA LEU A 177 -21.81 5.05 -15.32
C LEU A 177 -22.38 5.76 -16.55
N LEU A 178 -22.98 6.95 -16.38
CA LEU A 178 -23.50 7.73 -17.51
C LEU A 178 -22.40 8.13 -18.49
N LEU A 179 -21.22 8.55 -17.99
CA LEU A 179 -20.06 8.86 -18.81
C LEU A 179 -19.55 7.63 -19.58
N ALA A 180 -19.48 6.47 -18.93
CA ALA A 180 -19.07 5.22 -19.58
C ALA A 180 -20.04 4.80 -20.69
N ILE A 181 -21.34 4.91 -20.44
CA ILE A 181 -22.40 4.66 -21.45
C ILE A 181 -22.25 5.66 -22.60
N GLY A 182 -22.19 6.97 -22.32
CA GLY A 182 -22.07 8.02 -23.33
C GLY A 182 -20.87 7.84 -24.24
N ARG A 183 -19.71 7.44 -23.69
CA ARG A 183 -18.50 7.13 -24.47
C ARG A 183 -18.61 5.84 -25.29
N SER A 184 -19.50 4.93 -24.94
CA SER A 184 -19.68 3.65 -25.63
C SER A 184 -20.69 3.72 -26.77
N LEU A 185 -21.43 4.83 -26.90
CA LEU A 185 -22.42 5.03 -27.95
C LEU A 185 -21.73 5.04 -29.35
N GLN A 186 -22.31 4.27 -30.29
CA GLN A 186 -21.79 4.16 -31.66
C GLN A 186 -22.62 5.01 -32.63
N GLY A 187 -22.04 5.35 -33.78
CA GLY A 187 -22.66 6.12 -34.83
C GLY A 187 -22.33 7.63 -34.78
N SER A 188 -22.57 8.29 -35.93
CA SER A 188 -22.30 9.72 -36.11
C SER A 188 -23.25 10.60 -35.30
N SER A 189 -24.48 10.19 -35.11
CA SER A 189 -25.50 10.92 -34.35
C SER A 189 -25.12 11.14 -32.88
N PHE A 190 -24.31 10.27 -32.31
CA PHE A 190 -23.86 10.38 -30.92
C PHE A 190 -22.42 10.97 -30.79
N ALA A 191 -21.84 11.47 -31.88
CA ALA A 191 -20.47 11.99 -31.86
C ALA A 191 -20.29 13.13 -30.87
N LEU A 192 -21.26 14.04 -30.76
CA LEU A 192 -21.22 15.18 -29.84
C LEU A 192 -21.25 14.72 -28.37
N VAL A 193 -22.17 13.78 -28.03
CA VAL A 193 -22.27 13.22 -26.66
C VAL A 193 -20.98 12.53 -26.29
N ARG A 194 -20.45 11.73 -27.20
CA ARG A 194 -19.16 11.03 -26.99
C ARG A 194 -18.00 12.01 -26.78
N ALA A 195 -17.92 13.08 -27.60
CA ALA A 195 -16.90 14.12 -27.46
C ALA A 195 -17.00 14.84 -26.12
N PHE A 196 -18.22 15.19 -25.67
CA PHE A 196 -18.45 15.79 -24.36
C PHE A 196 -17.99 14.86 -23.22
N CYS A 197 -18.38 13.59 -23.25
CA CYS A 197 -17.95 12.62 -22.23
C CYS A 197 -16.43 12.41 -22.22
N ILE A 198 -15.78 12.42 -23.38
CA ILE A 198 -14.31 12.35 -23.48
C ILE A 198 -13.68 13.58 -22.84
N ALA A 199 -14.11 14.78 -23.26
CA ALA A 199 -13.59 16.04 -22.73
C ALA A 199 -13.76 16.15 -21.22
N TYR A 200 -14.94 15.75 -20.70
CA TYR A 200 -15.20 15.70 -19.24
C TYR A 200 -14.15 14.83 -18.53
N VAL A 201 -13.98 13.59 -18.98
CA VAL A 201 -13.06 12.64 -18.34
C VAL A 201 -11.61 13.16 -18.40
N ASP A 202 -11.19 13.69 -19.54
CA ASP A 202 -9.84 14.20 -19.73
C ASP A 202 -9.57 15.43 -18.85
N ILE A 203 -10.52 16.37 -18.73
CA ILE A 203 -10.40 17.56 -17.90
C ILE A 203 -10.33 17.17 -16.41
N PHE A 204 -11.32 16.42 -15.91
CA PHE A 204 -11.41 16.12 -14.48
C PHE A 204 -10.31 15.17 -13.99
N ARG A 205 -9.74 14.35 -14.85
CA ARG A 205 -8.56 13.53 -14.51
C ARG A 205 -7.25 14.29 -14.58
N SER A 206 -7.21 15.40 -15.31
CA SER A 206 -6.00 16.24 -15.42
C SER A 206 -5.90 17.26 -14.28
N LEU A 207 -6.98 17.57 -13.60
CA LEU A 207 -7.00 18.55 -12.51
C LEU A 207 -6.77 17.89 -11.17
N PRO A 208 -5.95 18.49 -10.27
CA PRO A 208 -5.85 18.05 -8.88
C PRO A 208 -7.21 18.19 -8.17
N ALA A 209 -7.60 17.18 -7.39
CA ALA A 209 -8.87 17.19 -6.66
C ALA A 209 -9.05 18.43 -5.79
N ILE A 210 -7.99 18.93 -5.15
CA ILE A 210 -8.01 20.12 -4.31
C ILE A 210 -8.46 21.37 -5.08
N VAL A 211 -8.07 21.51 -6.35
CA VAL A 211 -8.49 22.64 -7.19
C VAL A 211 -9.98 22.58 -7.46
N ILE A 212 -10.51 21.41 -7.74
CA ILE A 212 -11.95 21.22 -7.98
C ILE A 212 -12.75 21.47 -6.72
N ILE A 213 -12.28 20.99 -5.56
CA ILE A 213 -12.88 21.28 -4.26
C ILE A 213 -12.94 22.80 -4.04
N TYR A 214 -11.84 23.49 -4.28
CA TYR A 214 -11.76 24.94 -4.10
C TYR A 214 -12.74 25.68 -5.02
N LEU A 215 -12.74 25.34 -6.31
CA LEU A 215 -13.64 25.97 -7.30
C LEU A 215 -15.12 25.73 -6.99
N VAL A 216 -15.49 24.53 -6.57
CA VAL A 216 -16.89 24.20 -6.28
C VAL A 216 -17.32 24.81 -4.94
N CYS A 217 -16.53 24.60 -3.88
CA CYS A 217 -16.95 25.02 -2.53
C CYS A 217 -16.90 26.54 -2.31
N PHE A 218 -16.06 27.28 -3.03
CA PHE A 218 -16.04 28.74 -2.98
C PHE A 218 -16.68 29.38 -4.20
N GLY A 219 -16.47 28.82 -5.39
CA GLY A 219 -16.99 29.39 -6.63
C GLY A 219 -18.50 29.34 -6.72
N VAL A 220 -19.13 28.21 -6.36
CA VAL A 220 -20.58 28.06 -6.43
C VAL A 220 -21.34 29.03 -5.49
N PRO A 221 -20.95 29.20 -4.21
CA PRO A 221 -21.54 30.22 -3.34
C PRO A 221 -21.40 31.65 -3.88
N LEU A 222 -20.29 31.98 -4.51
CA LEU A 222 -20.02 33.32 -5.06
C LEU A 222 -20.87 33.66 -6.29
N MET A 223 -21.49 32.65 -6.95
CA MET A 223 -22.35 32.92 -8.13
C MET A 223 -23.65 33.64 -7.78
N GLY A 224 -24.08 33.61 -6.51
CA GLY A 224 -25.31 34.27 -6.07
C GLY A 224 -26.59 33.70 -6.68
N ILE A 225 -26.56 32.48 -7.17
CA ILE A 225 -27.71 31.80 -7.78
C ILE A 225 -28.58 31.25 -6.65
N PRO A 226 -29.86 31.71 -6.51
CA PRO A 226 -30.73 31.22 -5.46
C PRO A 226 -30.81 29.69 -5.42
N VAL A 227 -30.90 29.13 -4.21
CA VAL A 227 -30.95 27.67 -3.94
C VAL A 227 -29.61 26.97 -4.17
N ILE A 228 -28.86 27.34 -5.21
CA ILE A 228 -27.56 26.69 -5.53
C ILE A 228 -26.45 27.25 -4.67
N SER A 229 -26.44 28.57 -4.44
CA SER A 229 -25.40 29.25 -3.65
C SER A 229 -25.63 29.19 -2.14
N ASP A 230 -26.84 28.84 -1.69
CA ASP A 230 -27.24 28.76 -0.29
C ASP A 230 -27.08 27.36 0.31
N GLY A 231 -26.41 26.46 -0.41
CA GLY A 231 -26.22 25.08 0.00
C GLY A 231 -25.24 24.92 1.16
N GLN A 232 -25.33 23.80 1.87
CA GLN A 232 -24.39 23.47 2.94
C GLN A 232 -23.01 23.15 2.37
N PRO A 233 -21.90 23.60 3.00
CA PRO A 233 -20.53 23.31 2.55
C PRO A 233 -20.22 21.84 2.30
N MET A 234 -20.83 20.96 3.11
CA MET A 234 -20.69 19.51 2.96
C MET A 234 -21.25 19.01 1.61
N LEU A 235 -22.35 19.57 1.12
CA LEU A 235 -22.91 19.21 -0.18
C LEU A 235 -22.00 19.61 -1.33
N TYR A 236 -21.38 20.78 -1.26
CA TYR A 236 -20.43 21.24 -2.25
C TYR A 236 -19.18 20.33 -2.27
N ALA A 237 -18.70 19.90 -1.11
CA ALA A 237 -17.58 18.96 -1.01
C ALA A 237 -17.95 17.60 -1.63
N ILE A 238 -19.15 17.08 -1.37
CA ILE A 238 -19.67 15.85 -2.01
C ILE A 238 -19.71 16.02 -3.52
N VAL A 239 -20.26 17.13 -4.03
CA VAL A 239 -20.32 17.39 -5.47
C VAL A 239 -18.93 17.50 -6.08
N ALA A 240 -18.02 18.25 -5.47
CA ALA A 240 -16.65 18.44 -5.97
C ALA A 240 -15.90 17.12 -6.12
N LEU A 241 -15.92 16.30 -5.07
CA LEU A 241 -15.30 14.98 -5.10
C LEU A 241 -16.01 14.04 -6.07
N SER A 242 -17.34 14.13 -6.18
CA SER A 242 -18.12 13.33 -7.13
C SER A 242 -17.75 13.64 -8.58
N LEU A 243 -17.56 14.89 -8.94
CA LEU A 243 -17.15 15.29 -10.29
C LEU A 243 -15.79 14.70 -10.64
N THR A 244 -14.84 14.79 -9.70
CA THR A 244 -13.50 14.23 -9.88
C THR A 244 -13.56 12.70 -10.04
N TYR A 245 -14.19 12.03 -9.09
CA TYR A 245 -14.19 10.55 -9.07
C TYR A 245 -15.15 9.93 -10.09
N ALA A 246 -16.12 10.67 -10.62
CA ALA A 246 -16.93 10.24 -11.75
C ALA A 246 -16.09 9.99 -13.01
N ALA A 247 -15.09 10.83 -13.25
CA ALA A 247 -14.15 10.65 -14.36
C ALA A 247 -13.31 9.38 -14.21
N TYR A 248 -12.81 9.10 -13.01
CA TYR A 248 -12.05 7.88 -12.72
C TYR A 248 -12.94 6.63 -12.79
N ASN A 249 -14.11 6.66 -12.16
CA ASN A 249 -15.05 5.54 -12.15
C ASN A 249 -15.60 5.24 -13.56
N GLY A 250 -15.92 6.29 -14.34
CA GLY A 250 -16.36 6.16 -15.72
C GLY A 250 -15.33 5.49 -16.62
N GLU A 251 -14.06 5.86 -16.46
CA GLU A 251 -12.98 5.23 -17.22
C GLU A 251 -12.76 3.76 -16.81
N GLN A 252 -12.84 3.44 -15.52
CA GLN A 252 -12.74 2.06 -15.03
C GLN A 252 -13.89 1.19 -15.56
N ILE A 253 -15.12 1.69 -15.51
CA ILE A 253 -16.30 1.00 -16.05
C ILE A 253 -16.12 0.74 -17.55
N ARG A 254 -15.70 1.76 -18.32
CA ARG A 254 -15.44 1.64 -19.76
C ARG A 254 -14.33 0.61 -20.04
N ALA A 255 -13.21 0.67 -19.32
CA ALA A 255 -12.11 -0.26 -19.47
C ALA A 255 -12.53 -1.70 -19.18
N GLY A 256 -13.36 -1.92 -18.17
CA GLY A 256 -13.88 -3.24 -17.84
C GLY A 256 -14.79 -3.81 -18.94
N LEU A 257 -15.69 -3.00 -19.48
CA LEU A 257 -16.55 -3.42 -20.59
C LEU A 257 -15.75 -3.75 -21.86
N GLN A 258 -14.73 -2.95 -22.19
CA GLN A 258 -13.86 -3.16 -23.34
C GLN A 258 -12.85 -4.30 -23.14
N GLY A 259 -12.57 -4.68 -21.91
CA GLY A 259 -11.66 -5.77 -21.57
C GLY A 259 -12.20 -7.17 -21.86
N ILE A 260 -13.49 -7.29 -22.21
CA ILE A 260 -14.08 -8.59 -22.59
C ILE A 260 -13.66 -8.95 -24.01
N HIS A 261 -13.15 -10.17 -24.18
CA HIS A 261 -12.62 -10.60 -25.47
C HIS A 261 -13.74 -10.66 -26.53
N ARG A 262 -13.50 -10.06 -27.69
CA ARG A 262 -14.50 -9.94 -28.76
C ARG A 262 -14.99 -11.31 -29.26
N SER A 263 -14.17 -12.36 -29.20
CA SER A 263 -14.58 -13.71 -29.61
C SER A 263 -15.76 -14.26 -28.79
N GLN A 264 -15.86 -13.90 -27.49
CA GLN A 264 -17.01 -14.32 -26.66
C GLN A 264 -18.31 -13.67 -27.13
N VAL A 265 -18.24 -12.38 -27.47
CA VAL A 265 -19.38 -11.64 -28.03
C VAL A 265 -19.75 -12.22 -29.40
N SER A 266 -18.78 -12.43 -30.28
CA SER A 266 -19.03 -12.97 -31.62
C SER A 266 -19.59 -14.41 -31.59
N ALA A 267 -19.07 -15.27 -30.71
CA ALA A 267 -19.57 -16.63 -30.54
C ALA A 267 -21.04 -16.63 -30.09
N ALA A 268 -21.37 -15.78 -29.11
CA ALA A 268 -22.74 -15.69 -28.64
C ALA A 268 -23.74 -15.18 -29.73
N LEU A 269 -23.31 -14.18 -30.51
CA LEU A 269 -24.10 -13.67 -31.64
C LEU A 269 -24.28 -14.74 -32.74
N SER A 270 -23.26 -15.56 -33.00
CA SER A 270 -23.35 -16.68 -33.95
C SER A 270 -24.31 -17.78 -33.51
N LEU A 271 -24.55 -17.92 -32.20
CA LEU A 271 -25.55 -18.80 -31.62
C LEU A 271 -26.97 -18.19 -31.64
N GLY A 272 -27.17 -17.02 -32.27
CA GLY A 272 -28.46 -16.34 -32.37
C GLY A 272 -28.90 -15.61 -31.11
N ILE A 273 -28.01 -15.44 -30.11
CA ILE A 273 -28.34 -14.70 -28.88
C ILE A 273 -28.42 -13.21 -29.22
N PRO A 274 -29.52 -12.53 -28.88
CA PRO A 274 -29.71 -11.11 -29.22
C PRO A 274 -28.66 -10.24 -28.46
N PRO A 275 -28.22 -9.12 -29.06
CA PRO A 275 -27.16 -8.27 -28.48
C PRO A 275 -27.40 -7.80 -27.05
N SER A 276 -28.64 -7.52 -26.68
CA SER A 276 -29.05 -7.13 -25.33
C SER A 276 -28.85 -8.26 -24.31
N ALA A 277 -29.12 -9.51 -24.71
CA ALA A 277 -28.89 -10.68 -23.86
C ALA A 277 -27.39 -11.01 -23.76
N VAL A 278 -26.63 -10.87 -24.86
CA VAL A 278 -25.17 -10.98 -24.83
C VAL A 278 -24.58 -9.98 -23.84
N LEU A 279 -25.00 -8.72 -23.88
CA LEU A 279 -24.54 -7.70 -22.93
C LEU A 279 -24.85 -8.09 -21.48
N ARG A 280 -26.11 -8.50 -21.21
CA ARG A 280 -26.59 -8.77 -19.85
C ARG A 280 -26.05 -10.08 -19.27
N LEU A 281 -25.97 -11.14 -20.08
CA LEU A 281 -25.65 -12.50 -19.60
C LEU A 281 -24.16 -12.84 -19.70
N ILE A 282 -23.41 -12.20 -20.61
CA ILE A 282 -22.02 -12.54 -20.88
C ILE A 282 -21.08 -11.40 -20.51
N VAL A 283 -21.30 -10.20 -21.08
CA VAL A 283 -20.37 -9.08 -20.93
C VAL A 283 -20.44 -8.47 -19.54
N LEU A 284 -21.64 -8.11 -19.08
CA LEU A 284 -21.83 -7.37 -17.82
C LEU A 284 -21.33 -8.15 -16.60
N PRO A 285 -21.63 -9.46 -16.41
CA PRO A 285 -21.14 -10.20 -15.25
C PRO A 285 -19.63 -10.32 -15.21
N GLN A 286 -18.99 -10.47 -16.36
CA GLN A 286 -17.53 -10.54 -16.45
C GLN A 286 -16.89 -9.17 -16.24
N ALA A 287 -17.43 -8.11 -16.86
CA ALA A 287 -16.96 -6.76 -16.68
C ALA A 287 -17.04 -6.33 -15.21
N MET A 288 -18.19 -6.59 -14.53
CA MET A 288 -18.37 -6.24 -13.11
C MET A 288 -17.32 -6.88 -12.21
N ARG A 289 -16.94 -8.12 -12.44
CA ARG A 289 -15.87 -8.77 -11.68
C ARG A 289 -14.52 -8.08 -11.87
N ARG A 290 -14.19 -7.72 -13.12
CA ARG A 290 -12.92 -7.05 -13.45
C ARG A 290 -12.81 -5.63 -12.88
N ILE A 291 -13.93 -4.88 -12.84
CA ILE A 291 -13.92 -3.50 -12.36
C ILE A 291 -14.09 -3.37 -10.85
N ALA A 292 -14.54 -4.40 -10.16
CA ALA A 292 -14.82 -4.33 -8.73
C ALA A 292 -13.57 -3.92 -7.91
N GLY A 293 -12.41 -4.53 -8.18
CA GLY A 293 -11.15 -4.17 -7.53
C GLY A 293 -10.75 -2.71 -7.76
N PRO A 294 -10.59 -2.26 -9.02
CA PRO A 294 -10.29 -0.87 -9.35
C PRO A 294 -11.29 0.15 -8.79
N LEU A 295 -12.59 -0.14 -8.81
CA LEU A 295 -13.62 0.76 -8.24
C LEU A 295 -13.50 0.87 -6.71
N LEU A 296 -13.23 -0.23 -6.02
CA LEU A 296 -12.95 -0.19 -4.59
C LEU A 296 -11.65 0.56 -4.29
N GLY A 297 -10.64 0.43 -5.13
CA GLY A 297 -9.41 1.22 -5.06
C GLY A 297 -9.68 2.73 -5.19
N ASN A 298 -10.53 3.13 -6.14
CA ASN A 298 -10.97 4.52 -6.29
C ASN A 298 -11.73 5.01 -5.05
N PHE A 299 -12.56 4.18 -4.44
CA PHE A 299 -13.26 4.53 -3.19
C PHE A 299 -12.27 4.78 -2.04
N ILE A 300 -11.25 3.94 -1.88
CA ILE A 300 -10.20 4.13 -0.88
C ILE A 300 -9.42 5.43 -1.14
N ALA A 301 -9.15 5.76 -2.40
CA ALA A 301 -8.51 7.03 -2.77
C ALA A 301 -9.42 8.22 -2.45
N LEU A 302 -10.69 8.18 -2.85
CA LEU A 302 -11.70 9.20 -2.54
C LEU A 302 -11.80 9.44 -1.04
N GLN A 303 -11.83 8.38 -0.23
CA GLN A 303 -11.90 8.49 1.22
C GLN A 303 -10.72 9.26 1.80
N LYS A 304 -9.51 9.07 1.28
CA LYS A 304 -8.33 9.85 1.69
C LYS A 304 -8.43 11.31 1.25
N ASP A 305 -8.96 11.56 0.06
CA ASP A 305 -9.13 12.91 -0.47
C ASP A 305 -10.20 13.71 0.28
N THR A 306 -11.08 13.08 1.07
CA THR A 306 -11.99 13.83 1.97
C THR A 306 -11.25 14.67 3.00
N ALA A 307 -10.01 14.35 3.35
CA ALA A 307 -9.20 15.21 4.22
C ALA A 307 -8.88 16.59 3.60
N LEU A 308 -8.98 16.74 2.27
CA LEU A 308 -8.76 18.03 1.60
C LEU A 308 -9.88 19.03 1.86
N VAL A 309 -11.04 18.58 2.33
CA VAL A 309 -12.18 19.47 2.63
C VAL A 309 -11.92 20.43 3.82
N ASN A 310 -10.86 20.15 4.59
CA ASN A 310 -10.40 21.05 5.65
C ASN A 310 -10.10 22.48 5.15
N ILE A 311 -9.79 22.62 3.85
CA ILE A 311 -9.44 23.92 3.23
C ILE A 311 -10.65 24.84 3.13
N VAL A 312 -11.87 24.27 3.07
CA VAL A 312 -13.12 25.01 2.93
C VAL A 312 -13.83 25.22 4.27
N GLY A 313 -13.14 24.98 5.38
CA GLY A 313 -13.65 25.27 6.72
C GLY A 313 -14.64 24.23 7.28
N ILE A 314 -14.80 23.09 6.62
CA ILE A 314 -15.56 21.97 7.17
C ILE A 314 -14.81 21.40 8.36
N VAL A 315 -15.50 21.21 9.49
CA VAL A 315 -14.92 20.60 10.68
C VAL A 315 -14.94 19.08 10.51
N ASP A 316 -13.95 18.62 9.74
CA ASP A 316 -13.61 17.21 9.55
C ASP A 316 -12.56 16.74 10.58
N ALA A 317 -12.14 15.48 10.51
CA ALA A 317 -11.13 14.95 11.43
C ALA A 317 -9.83 15.77 11.44
N PHE A 318 -9.36 16.22 10.27
CA PHE A 318 -8.12 16.97 10.19
C PHE A 318 -8.26 18.38 10.74
N THR A 319 -9.38 19.05 10.48
CA THR A 319 -9.70 20.38 11.07
C THR A 319 -9.81 20.27 12.59
N GLN A 320 -10.50 19.25 13.09
CA GLN A 320 -10.61 19.03 14.54
C GLN A 320 -9.23 18.78 15.17
N ALA A 321 -8.39 17.99 14.53
CA ALA A 321 -7.02 17.80 14.99
C ALA A 321 -6.18 19.08 14.99
N LYS A 322 -6.34 19.96 13.97
CA LYS A 322 -5.69 21.28 13.94
C LYS A 322 -6.12 22.17 15.10
N ILE A 323 -7.41 22.16 15.48
CA ILE A 323 -7.91 22.89 16.64
C ILE A 323 -7.20 22.44 17.91
N TYR A 324 -7.11 21.13 18.14
CA TYR A 324 -6.35 20.58 19.27
C TYR A 324 -4.87 20.92 19.18
N SER A 325 -4.27 20.82 17.98
CA SER A 325 -2.86 21.19 17.79
C SER A 325 -2.57 22.63 18.15
N ALA A 326 -3.46 23.55 17.80
CA ALA A 326 -3.33 24.97 18.17
C ALA A 326 -3.49 25.19 19.68
N ASN A 327 -4.44 24.54 20.33
CA ASN A 327 -4.70 24.67 21.76
C ASN A 327 -3.58 24.11 22.63
N TYR A 328 -2.97 23.00 22.21
CA TYR A 328 -1.91 22.32 22.98
C TYR A 328 -0.50 22.60 22.47
N TYR A 329 -0.35 23.41 21.40
CA TYR A 329 0.93 23.65 20.72
C TYR A 329 1.67 22.32 20.40
N ASN A 330 0.89 21.32 19.94
CA ASN A 330 1.36 19.94 19.81
C ASN A 330 0.64 19.22 18.67
N LEU A 331 1.37 18.44 17.89
CA LEU A 331 0.84 17.75 16.70
C LEU A 331 0.35 16.32 16.98
N SER A 332 0.29 15.88 18.23
CA SER A 332 -0.14 14.50 18.58
C SER A 332 -1.60 14.22 18.21
N SER A 333 -2.46 15.25 18.15
CA SER A 333 -3.83 15.12 17.64
C SER A 333 -3.89 14.79 16.14
N VAL A 334 -2.92 15.26 15.35
CA VAL A 334 -2.81 14.88 13.92
C VAL A 334 -2.42 13.41 13.77
N THR A 335 -1.65 12.89 14.71
CA THR A 335 -1.31 11.45 14.76
C THR A 335 -2.58 10.59 14.94
N VAL A 336 -3.58 11.07 15.70
CA VAL A 336 -4.89 10.39 15.81
C VAL A 336 -5.55 10.27 14.43
N VAL A 337 -5.53 11.33 13.64
CA VAL A 337 -6.08 11.30 12.25
C VAL A 337 -5.35 10.25 11.40
N CYS A 338 -4.01 10.24 11.46
CA CYS A 338 -3.23 9.23 10.74
C CYS A 338 -3.62 7.81 11.15
N ILE A 339 -3.75 7.55 12.45
CA ILE A 339 -4.15 6.24 12.98
C ILE A 339 -5.54 5.86 12.48
N LEU A 340 -6.53 6.77 12.48
CA LEU A 340 -7.88 6.50 12.01
C LEU A 340 -7.90 6.15 10.51
N PHE A 341 -7.19 6.92 9.67
CA PHE A 341 -7.10 6.61 8.24
C PHE A 341 -6.40 5.27 8.00
N ILE A 342 -5.32 4.96 8.72
CA ILE A 342 -4.61 3.68 8.63
C ILE A 342 -5.52 2.52 9.06
N ALA A 343 -6.21 2.66 10.19
CA ALA A 343 -7.08 1.64 10.76
C ALA A 343 -8.25 1.28 9.83
N ILE A 344 -8.72 2.20 9.01
CA ILE A 344 -9.79 1.94 8.04
C ILE A 344 -9.23 1.50 6.69
N THR A 345 -8.19 2.19 6.19
CA THR A 345 -7.67 1.96 4.84
C THR A 345 -6.97 0.61 4.70
N ILE A 346 -6.18 0.18 5.70
CA ILE A 346 -5.47 -1.12 5.62
C ILE A 346 -6.44 -2.30 5.53
N PRO A 347 -7.45 -2.45 6.42
CA PRO A 347 -8.44 -3.53 6.28
C PRO A 347 -9.21 -3.48 4.96
N GLN A 348 -9.59 -2.29 4.49
CA GLN A 348 -10.26 -2.13 3.20
C GLN A 348 -9.38 -2.60 2.05
N THR A 349 -8.10 -2.21 2.02
CA THR A 349 -7.15 -2.66 0.98
C THR A 349 -6.98 -4.17 1.00
N ARG A 350 -6.82 -4.79 2.19
CA ARG A 350 -6.73 -6.26 2.32
C ARG A 350 -8.00 -6.97 1.88
N LEU A 351 -9.16 -6.39 2.16
CA LEU A 351 -10.44 -6.92 1.68
C LEU A 351 -10.52 -6.88 0.15
N VAL A 352 -10.08 -5.78 -0.48
CA VAL A 352 -10.02 -5.65 -1.94
C VAL A 352 -9.10 -6.70 -2.53
N ASP A 353 -7.88 -6.84 -2.01
CA ASP A 353 -6.91 -7.85 -2.45
C ASP A 353 -7.50 -9.27 -2.38
N TYR A 354 -8.18 -9.59 -1.27
CA TYR A 354 -8.85 -10.88 -1.09
C TYR A 354 -9.98 -11.10 -2.10
N LEU A 355 -10.83 -10.09 -2.34
CA LEU A 355 -11.93 -10.19 -3.29
C LEU A 355 -11.44 -10.36 -4.73
N VAL A 356 -10.39 -9.64 -5.12
CA VAL A 356 -9.74 -9.77 -6.45
C VAL A 356 -9.16 -11.17 -6.61
N ALA A 357 -8.34 -11.63 -5.67
CA ALA A 357 -7.74 -12.96 -5.72
C ALA A 357 -8.79 -14.10 -5.80
N ARG A 358 -9.93 -13.92 -5.10
CA ARG A 358 -11.04 -14.88 -5.16
C ARG A 358 -11.79 -14.85 -6.50
N ALA A 359 -11.87 -13.68 -7.15
CA ALA A 359 -12.45 -13.55 -8.47
C ALA A 359 -11.60 -14.26 -9.51
N ASP A 360 -10.28 -14.02 -9.50
CA ASP A 360 -9.31 -14.63 -10.43
C ASP A 360 -9.24 -16.15 -10.27
N SER A 361 -9.31 -16.68 -9.05
CA SER A 361 -9.29 -18.14 -8.80
C SER A 361 -10.51 -18.88 -9.37
N LYS A 362 -11.61 -18.17 -9.66
CA LYS A 362 -12.82 -18.74 -10.31
C LYS A 362 -12.76 -18.70 -11.83
N GLU A 363 -11.91 -17.85 -12.41
CA GLU A 363 -11.68 -17.81 -13.88
C GLU A 363 -10.65 -18.85 -14.35
N GLY A 364 -9.79 -19.34 -13.48
CA GLY A 364 -8.80 -20.38 -13.76
C GLY A 364 -9.32 -21.83 -13.62
N ARG A 365 -10.60 -22.01 -13.36
CA ARG A 365 -11.32 -23.29 -13.37
C ARG A 365 -12.38 -23.30 -14.47
#